data_c3afeb038775ffac02a665e31463d569
#
_entry.id   c3afeb038775ffac02a665e31463d569
#
_cell.length_a   1.000
_cell.length_b   1.000
_cell.length_c   1.000
_cell.angle_alpha   90.00
_cell.angle_beta   90.00
_cell.angle_gamma   90.00
#
_symmetry.space_group_name_H-M   'P 1'
#
loop_
_entity.id
_entity.type
_entity.pdbx_description
1 polymer ?
#
loop_
_entity_poly.entity_id
_entity_poly.type
_entity_poly.pdbx_seq_one_letter_code
_entity_poly.pdbx_strand_id
1 'polypeptide(L)'
;MFKRKKHTLYLTPKKKLITPKVLHEIFSWLIVTFIAILMAFIFVITFGMQVTNIGESMTPTLSNGQTVLVDKLIFKILRPTKGDIIAFLPNGNVNSHYYVKRVVACGGDKVQIIDGYLYVNGEKSEDADEIYDKMEDAGIAANEIKLSSGEYFVLGDNRNSSEDSRSANIGIVKTNMIIGKIWFKLGNSESNGGPILE
;
A
#
# COMPACT_ATOMS: atom_id res chain seq x y z
N MET A 1 -60.12 -53.44 -55.32
CA MET A 1 -58.75 -52.94 -55.57
C MET A 1 -58.39 -51.85 -54.55
N PHE A 2 -57.80 -52.20 -53.42
CA PHE A 2 -57.50 -51.27 -52.32
C PHE A 2 -56.14 -50.64 -52.51
N LYS A 3 -56.06 -49.30 -52.71
CA LYS A 3 -54.82 -48.54 -52.75
C LYS A 3 -54.31 -48.29 -51.29
N ARG A 4 -53.22 -48.90 -50.92
CA ARG A 4 -52.50 -48.60 -49.67
C ARG A 4 -51.82 -47.22 -49.76
N LYS A 5 -52.26 -46.24 -48.91
CA LYS A 5 -51.55 -45.00 -48.72
C LYS A 5 -50.26 -45.28 -47.96
N LYS A 6 -49.12 -44.99 -48.60
CA LYS A 6 -47.79 -44.97 -47.92
C LYS A 6 -47.70 -43.72 -47.02
N HIS A 7 -47.72 -43.93 -45.72
CA HIS A 7 -47.36 -42.88 -44.77
C HIS A 7 -45.85 -42.66 -44.79
N THR A 8 -45.39 -41.61 -45.44
CA THR A 8 -43.98 -41.14 -45.32
C THR A 8 -43.83 -40.45 -43.98
N LEU A 9 -43.09 -41.07 -43.04
CA LEU A 9 -42.66 -40.43 -41.81
C LEU A 9 -41.62 -39.36 -42.18
N TYR A 10 -42.02 -38.07 -42.06
CA TYR A 10 -41.09 -36.95 -42.14
C TYR A 10 -40.36 -36.88 -40.81
N LEU A 11 -39.13 -37.42 -40.76
CA LEU A 11 -38.20 -37.22 -39.64
C LEU A 11 -37.73 -35.77 -39.71
N THR A 12 -38.33 -34.90 -38.91
CA THR A 12 -37.80 -33.55 -38.71
C THR A 12 -36.38 -33.63 -38.13
N PRO A 13 -35.36 -33.05 -38.74
CA PRO A 13 -34.01 -33.06 -38.20
C PRO A 13 -34.01 -32.39 -36.84
N LYS A 14 -33.57 -33.10 -35.79
CA LYS A 14 -33.37 -32.50 -34.45
C LYS A 14 -32.45 -31.30 -34.61
N LYS A 15 -32.96 -30.09 -34.35
CA LYS A 15 -32.14 -28.87 -34.29
C LYS A 15 -30.99 -29.11 -33.31
N LYS A 16 -29.76 -29.07 -33.76
CA LYS A 16 -28.60 -29.09 -32.89
C LYS A 16 -28.68 -27.83 -32.02
N LEU A 17 -28.92 -28.02 -30.73
CA LEU A 17 -29.04 -26.91 -29.74
C LEU A 17 -27.75 -26.09 -29.64
N ILE A 18 -26.62 -26.68 -30.00
CA ILE A 18 -25.32 -26.03 -29.97
C ILE A 18 -24.80 -25.89 -31.42
N THR A 19 -24.81 -24.67 -31.90
CA THR A 19 -24.19 -24.30 -33.19
C THR A 19 -22.73 -23.88 -32.94
N PRO A 20 -21.82 -23.98 -33.92
CA PRO A 20 -20.44 -23.51 -33.78
C PRO A 20 -20.35 -22.04 -33.34
N LYS A 21 -21.30 -21.19 -33.74
CA LYS A 21 -21.38 -19.79 -33.32
C LYS A 21 -21.64 -19.66 -31.80
N VAL A 22 -22.63 -20.40 -31.31
CA VAL A 22 -22.95 -20.40 -29.86
C VAL A 22 -21.77 -20.91 -29.03
N LEU A 23 -21.09 -21.95 -29.53
CA LEU A 23 -19.89 -22.47 -28.84
C LEU A 23 -18.76 -21.43 -28.79
N HIS A 24 -18.53 -20.72 -29.88
CA HIS A 24 -17.54 -19.65 -29.94
C HIS A 24 -17.90 -18.48 -28.98
N GLU A 25 -19.17 -18.09 -28.93
CA GLU A 25 -19.65 -17.05 -28.00
C GLU A 25 -19.45 -17.49 -26.54
N ILE A 26 -19.83 -18.72 -26.18
CA ILE A 26 -19.62 -19.26 -24.83
C ILE A 26 -18.13 -19.26 -24.47
N PHE A 27 -17.28 -19.70 -25.38
CA PHE A 27 -15.82 -19.73 -25.16
C PHE A 27 -15.23 -18.33 -25.00
N SER A 28 -15.71 -17.36 -25.79
CA SER A 28 -15.31 -15.96 -25.67
C SER A 28 -15.69 -15.39 -24.30
N TRP A 29 -16.93 -15.63 -23.84
CA TRP A 29 -17.37 -15.20 -22.50
C TRP A 29 -16.56 -15.85 -21.37
N LEU A 30 -16.24 -17.13 -21.51
CA LEU A 30 -15.40 -17.83 -20.54
C LEU A 30 -14.01 -17.22 -20.43
N ILE A 31 -13.39 -16.88 -21.57
CA ILE A 31 -12.07 -16.23 -21.59
C ILE A 31 -12.13 -14.86 -20.92
N VAL A 32 -13.13 -14.03 -21.28
CA VAL A 32 -13.28 -12.68 -20.71
C VAL A 32 -13.49 -12.77 -19.19
N THR A 33 -14.35 -13.70 -18.75
CA THR A 33 -14.61 -13.92 -17.32
C THR A 33 -13.36 -14.39 -16.60
N PHE A 34 -12.60 -15.31 -17.19
CA PHE A 34 -11.33 -15.78 -16.63
C PHE A 34 -10.31 -14.67 -16.48
N ILE A 35 -10.16 -13.83 -17.53
CA ILE A 35 -9.26 -12.66 -17.48
C ILE A 35 -9.69 -11.68 -16.39
N ALA A 36 -11.00 -11.40 -16.27
CA ALA A 36 -11.52 -10.51 -15.24
C ALA A 36 -11.23 -11.03 -13.82
N ILE A 37 -11.42 -12.33 -13.58
CA ILE A 37 -11.11 -12.98 -12.31
C ILE A 37 -9.61 -12.92 -12.02
N LEU A 38 -8.77 -13.19 -13.02
CA LEU A 38 -7.32 -13.13 -12.89
C LEU A 38 -6.85 -11.71 -12.53
N MET A 39 -7.39 -10.69 -13.20
CA MET A 39 -7.09 -9.28 -12.91
C MET A 39 -7.54 -8.90 -11.49
N ALA A 40 -8.74 -9.30 -11.08
CA ALA A 40 -9.23 -9.05 -9.72
C ALA A 40 -8.33 -9.73 -8.66
N PHE A 41 -7.89 -10.95 -8.91
CA PHE A 41 -7.00 -11.69 -8.04
C PHE A 41 -5.62 -11.02 -7.90
N ILE A 42 -5.04 -10.58 -9.02
CA ILE A 42 -3.78 -9.81 -9.03
C ILE A 42 -3.95 -8.51 -8.23
N PHE A 43 -5.06 -7.80 -8.44
CA PHE A 43 -5.36 -6.56 -7.72
C PHE A 43 -5.41 -6.79 -6.20
N VAL A 44 -6.14 -7.81 -5.75
CA VAL A 44 -6.26 -8.13 -4.31
C VAL A 44 -4.90 -8.50 -3.69
N ILE A 45 -4.07 -9.30 -4.38
CA ILE A 45 -2.74 -9.67 -3.87
C ILE A 45 -1.82 -8.45 -3.78
N THR A 46 -1.94 -7.53 -4.72
CA THR A 46 -1.08 -6.36 -4.82
C THR A 46 -1.43 -5.28 -3.80
N PHE A 47 -2.71 -4.95 -3.70
CA PHE A 47 -3.21 -3.81 -2.93
C PHE A 47 -3.96 -4.19 -1.65
N GLY A 48 -4.23 -5.47 -1.45
CA GLY A 48 -5.08 -5.96 -0.36
C GLY A 48 -4.36 -6.29 0.95
N MET A 49 -3.06 -6.05 1.07
CA MET A 49 -2.39 -6.27 2.35
C MET A 49 -2.86 -5.26 3.38
N GLN A 50 -3.31 -5.77 4.52
CA GLN A 50 -3.75 -4.96 5.65
C GLN A 50 -2.67 -4.90 6.72
N VAL A 51 -2.45 -3.71 7.25
CA VAL A 51 -1.61 -3.47 8.43
C VAL A 51 -2.42 -2.62 9.41
N THR A 52 -2.33 -2.94 10.69
CA THR A 52 -2.97 -2.14 11.73
C THR A 52 -1.95 -1.17 12.32
N ASN A 53 -2.28 0.11 12.35
CA ASN A 53 -1.48 1.11 13.05
C ASN A 53 -1.64 0.91 14.55
N ILE A 54 -0.54 0.63 15.23
CA ILE A 54 -0.52 0.41 16.69
C ILE A 54 0.08 1.63 17.36
N GLY A 55 -0.67 2.19 18.31
CA GLY A 55 -0.26 3.38 19.07
C GLY A 55 -0.64 4.70 18.40
N GLU A 56 -0.25 5.79 19.04
CA GLU A 56 -0.63 7.17 18.68
C GLU A 56 0.38 7.86 17.74
N SER A 57 1.41 7.15 17.30
CA SER A 57 2.58 7.76 16.64
C SER A 57 2.28 8.42 15.29
N MET A 58 1.15 8.09 14.68
CA MET A 58 0.73 8.66 13.39
C MET A 58 -0.50 9.58 13.51
N THR A 59 -0.91 9.93 14.71
CA THR A 59 -1.96 10.91 14.95
C THR A 59 -1.50 12.31 14.49
N PRO A 60 -2.34 13.10 13.81
CA PRO A 60 -3.77 12.88 13.55
C PRO A 60 -4.06 12.10 12.25
N THR A 61 -3.06 11.78 11.46
CA THR A 61 -3.24 11.14 10.13
C THR A 61 -3.88 9.76 10.23
N LEU A 62 -3.41 8.96 11.19
CA LEU A 62 -3.93 7.62 11.48
C LEU A 62 -4.19 7.48 12.99
N SER A 63 -5.38 6.99 13.34
CA SER A 63 -5.73 6.69 14.72
C SER A 63 -5.11 5.36 15.19
N ASN A 64 -5.03 5.19 16.50
CA ASN A 64 -4.64 3.91 17.08
C ASN A 64 -5.64 2.80 16.69
N GLY A 65 -5.13 1.62 16.36
CA GLY A 65 -5.94 0.49 15.90
C GLY A 65 -6.52 0.62 14.49
N GLN A 66 -6.26 1.71 13.79
CA GLN A 66 -6.75 1.90 12.44
C GLN A 66 -6.07 0.96 11.45
N THR A 67 -6.87 0.26 10.65
CA THR A 67 -6.35 -0.62 9.58
C THR A 67 -6.10 0.18 8.32
N VAL A 68 -4.95 -0.06 7.69
CA VAL A 68 -4.52 0.58 6.44
C VAL A 68 -4.23 -0.47 5.37
N LEU A 69 -4.38 -0.08 4.11
CA LEU A 69 -4.04 -0.91 2.96
C LEU A 69 -2.65 -0.54 2.44
N VAL A 70 -1.85 -1.57 2.20
CA VAL A 70 -0.45 -1.45 1.80
C VAL A 70 -0.28 -1.94 0.37
N ASP A 71 0.30 -1.10 -0.47
CA ASP A 71 0.76 -1.44 -1.81
C ASP A 71 2.17 -2.03 -1.74
N LYS A 72 2.28 -3.29 -2.17
CA LYS A 72 3.55 -4.03 -2.19
C LYS A 72 4.26 -4.02 -3.53
N LEU A 73 3.52 -3.78 -4.63
CA LEU A 73 4.05 -3.98 -5.97
C LEU A 73 4.60 -2.69 -6.55
N ILE A 74 3.81 -1.62 -6.53
CA ILE A 74 4.21 -0.33 -7.08
C ILE A 74 5.43 0.18 -6.32
N PHE A 75 5.46 0.00 -5.01
CA PHE A 75 6.59 0.31 -4.16
C PHE A 75 7.93 -0.33 -4.62
N LYS A 76 7.89 -1.55 -5.17
CA LYS A 76 9.10 -2.21 -5.69
C LYS A 76 9.64 -1.59 -6.98
N ILE A 77 8.75 -0.92 -7.72
CA ILE A 77 9.06 -0.25 -9.00
C ILE A 77 9.34 1.23 -8.75
N LEU A 78 8.47 1.88 -7.99
CA LEU A 78 8.56 3.28 -7.60
C LEU A 78 9.00 3.35 -6.14
N ARG A 79 10.22 3.79 -5.91
CA ARG A 79 10.77 3.95 -4.54
C ARG A 79 9.95 4.98 -3.77
N PRO A 80 9.83 4.83 -2.43
CA PRO A 80 9.19 5.85 -1.61
C PRO A 80 9.84 7.21 -1.80
N THR A 81 8.99 8.22 -1.77
CA THR A 81 9.36 9.63 -1.84
C THR A 81 9.07 10.32 -0.51
N LYS A 82 9.59 11.52 -0.35
CA LYS A 82 9.28 12.37 0.80
C LYS A 82 7.76 12.64 0.85
N GLY A 83 7.17 12.48 2.03
CA GLY A 83 5.72 12.58 2.26
C GLY A 83 5.01 11.22 2.36
N ASP A 84 5.54 10.17 1.71
CA ASP A 84 4.93 8.84 1.71
C ASP A 84 4.85 8.23 3.11
N ILE A 85 3.71 7.59 3.42
CA ILE A 85 3.59 6.77 4.61
C ILE A 85 3.90 5.33 4.24
N ILE A 86 4.83 4.72 4.95
CA ILE A 86 5.30 3.37 4.69
C ILE A 86 5.07 2.43 5.87
N ALA A 87 4.84 1.15 5.56
CA ALA A 87 4.88 0.07 6.53
C ALA A 87 6.22 -0.66 6.40
N PHE A 88 6.92 -0.87 7.53
CA PHE A 88 8.21 -1.54 7.54
C PHE A 88 8.40 -2.40 8.80
N LEU A 89 9.37 -3.29 8.75
CA LEU A 89 9.81 -4.11 9.88
C LEU A 89 11.17 -3.60 10.36
N PRO A 90 11.30 -3.13 11.60
CA PRO A 90 12.59 -2.70 12.16
C PRO A 90 13.61 -3.83 12.05
N ASN A 91 14.79 -3.52 11.54
CA ASN A 91 15.89 -4.46 11.35
C ASN A 91 15.53 -5.75 10.60
N GLY A 92 14.41 -5.74 9.81
CA GLY A 92 13.91 -6.91 9.08
C GLY A 92 13.37 -8.03 9.97
N ASN A 93 13.08 -7.75 11.25
CA ASN A 93 12.59 -8.75 12.18
C ASN A 93 11.13 -9.13 11.88
N VAL A 94 10.96 -10.28 11.24
CA VAL A 94 9.64 -10.82 10.84
C VAL A 94 8.71 -11.20 12.01
N ASN A 95 9.26 -11.31 13.23
CA ASN A 95 8.49 -11.57 14.43
C ASN A 95 8.01 -10.28 15.14
N SER A 96 8.40 -9.12 14.61
CA SER A 96 7.94 -7.82 15.09
C SER A 96 6.60 -7.44 14.45
N HIS A 97 5.87 -6.53 15.09
CA HIS A 97 4.75 -5.85 14.42
C HIS A 97 5.27 -4.84 13.39
N TYR A 98 4.44 -4.52 12.42
CA TYR A 98 4.77 -3.50 11.43
C TYR A 98 4.75 -2.13 12.06
N TYR A 99 5.77 -1.34 11.75
CA TYR A 99 5.80 0.09 12.06
C TYR A 99 5.26 0.86 10.87
N VAL A 100 4.47 1.88 11.17
CA VAL A 100 3.90 2.81 10.19
C VAL A 100 4.46 4.18 10.48
N LYS A 101 5.18 4.77 9.52
CA LYS A 101 5.82 6.09 9.66
C LYS A 101 5.84 6.84 8.34
N ARG A 102 6.02 8.16 8.40
CA ARG A 102 6.16 9.02 7.24
C ARG A 102 7.63 9.17 6.85
N VAL A 103 7.92 9.05 5.56
CA VAL A 103 9.23 9.33 4.97
C VAL A 103 9.43 10.85 4.94
N VAL A 104 10.47 11.33 5.61
CA VAL A 104 10.82 12.77 5.63
C VAL A 104 12.09 13.09 4.85
N ALA A 105 12.92 12.09 4.61
CA ALA A 105 14.08 12.23 3.75
C ALA A 105 14.45 10.88 3.09
N CYS A 106 15.06 10.95 1.92
CA CYS A 106 15.41 9.82 1.06
C CYS A 106 16.92 9.75 0.80
N GLY A 107 17.35 8.64 0.20
CA GLY A 107 18.77 8.44 -0.14
C GLY A 107 19.36 9.59 -0.97
N GLY A 108 20.46 10.12 -0.51
CA GLY A 108 21.14 11.32 -1.02
C GLY A 108 20.99 12.55 -0.13
N ASP A 109 19.89 12.61 0.65
CA ASP A 109 19.62 13.72 1.56
C ASP A 109 20.53 13.69 2.79
N LYS A 110 20.69 14.88 3.39
CA LYS A 110 21.28 15.09 4.71
C LYS A 110 20.16 15.51 5.65
N VAL A 111 20.09 14.88 6.81
CA VAL A 111 19.05 15.11 7.82
C VAL A 111 19.68 15.57 9.12
N GLN A 112 19.12 16.61 9.71
CA GLN A 112 19.46 17.06 11.05
C GLN A 112 18.24 17.63 11.75
N ILE A 113 18.18 17.49 13.07
CA ILE A 113 17.16 18.13 13.90
C ILE A 113 17.87 19.18 14.78
N ILE A 114 17.52 20.44 14.55
CA ILE A 114 18.10 21.61 15.25
C ILE A 114 16.97 22.33 15.97
N ASP A 115 17.13 22.57 17.27
CA ASP A 115 16.13 23.24 18.09
C ASP A 115 14.72 22.65 18.00
N GLY A 116 14.64 21.31 17.78
CA GLY A 116 13.41 20.58 17.64
C GLY A 116 12.75 20.65 16.26
N TYR A 117 13.41 21.26 15.27
CA TYR A 117 12.92 21.36 13.89
C TYR A 117 13.74 20.49 12.95
N LEU A 118 13.04 19.87 11.98
CA LEU A 118 13.68 19.06 10.96
C LEU A 118 14.33 19.94 9.88
N TYR A 119 15.58 19.65 9.59
CA TYR A 119 16.32 20.20 8.46
C TYR A 119 16.68 19.09 7.49
N VAL A 120 16.41 19.32 6.22
CA VAL A 120 16.79 18.43 5.12
C VAL A 120 17.65 19.23 4.14
N ASN A 121 18.88 18.74 3.89
CA ASN A 121 19.86 19.40 3.04
C ASN A 121 20.22 20.84 3.50
N GLY A 122 20.12 21.11 4.80
CA GLY A 122 20.39 22.40 5.41
C GLY A 122 19.22 23.39 5.36
N GLU A 123 18.10 23.02 4.76
CA GLU A 123 16.88 23.81 4.72
C GLU A 123 15.87 23.29 5.74
N LYS A 124 15.21 24.20 6.46
CA LYS A 124 14.13 23.84 7.37
C LYS A 124 12.98 23.24 6.57
N SER A 125 12.50 22.06 6.97
CA SER A 125 11.38 21.42 6.29
C SER A 125 10.12 22.27 6.42
N GLU A 126 9.39 22.46 5.33
CA GLU A 126 8.15 23.24 5.28
C GLU A 126 7.08 22.70 6.25
N ASP A 127 7.10 21.40 6.52
CA ASP A 127 6.19 20.73 7.45
C ASP A 127 6.47 21.06 8.94
N ALA A 128 7.57 21.78 9.22
CA ALA A 128 8.09 21.90 10.59
C ALA A 128 7.34 22.92 11.45
N ASP A 129 6.61 23.86 10.87
CA ASP A 129 6.05 24.99 11.65
C ASP A 129 4.53 24.97 11.79
N GLU A 130 3.79 24.33 10.87
CA GLU A 130 2.33 24.45 10.80
C GLU A 130 1.58 23.13 11.09
N ILE A 131 2.22 21.99 10.87
CA ILE A 131 1.53 20.70 10.87
C ILE A 131 1.94 19.84 12.07
N TYR A 132 3.21 19.92 12.48
CA TYR A 132 3.79 19.03 13.50
C TYR A 132 4.38 19.80 14.68
N ASP A 133 4.19 19.25 15.87
CA ASP A 133 4.78 19.79 17.08
C ASP A 133 6.31 19.81 17.03
N LYS A 134 6.90 20.79 17.72
CA LYS A 134 8.33 20.87 17.95
C LYS A 134 8.83 19.62 18.67
N MET A 135 9.85 18.97 18.11
CA MET A 135 10.42 17.74 18.66
C MET A 135 11.23 18.02 19.93
N GLU A 136 10.88 17.33 21.02
CA GLU A 136 11.60 17.43 22.29
C GLU A 136 12.94 16.71 22.25
N ASP A 137 13.02 15.60 21.48
CA ASP A 137 14.21 14.78 21.33
C ASP A 137 14.61 14.65 19.86
N ALA A 138 15.83 15.04 19.54
CA ALA A 138 16.43 14.90 18.23
C ALA A 138 17.04 13.50 18.00
N GLY A 139 17.30 12.74 19.06
CA GLY A 139 17.89 11.41 19.02
C GLY A 139 19.20 11.40 18.21
N ILE A 140 19.36 10.38 17.34
CA ILE A 140 20.55 10.26 16.50
C ILE A 140 20.70 11.42 15.48
N ALA A 141 19.60 12.09 15.13
CA ALA A 141 19.59 13.22 14.19
C ALA A 141 20.01 14.57 14.84
N ALA A 142 20.42 14.60 16.12
CA ALA A 142 21.08 15.76 16.69
C ALA A 142 22.36 16.15 15.91
N ASN A 143 23.02 15.15 15.32
CA ASN A 143 24.10 15.35 14.37
C ASN A 143 23.60 15.12 12.93
N GLU A 144 24.23 15.80 11.95
CA GLU A 144 23.91 15.62 10.53
C GLU A 144 24.12 14.15 10.11
N ILE A 145 23.10 13.55 9.55
CA ILE A 145 23.09 12.20 9.00
C ILE A 145 22.94 12.28 7.49
N LYS A 146 23.89 11.70 6.75
CA LYS A 146 23.80 11.56 5.28
C LYS A 146 23.22 10.20 4.93
N LEU A 147 22.11 10.19 4.20
CA LEU A 147 21.46 8.98 3.74
C LEU A 147 22.09 8.43 2.46
N SER A 148 22.40 7.15 2.46
CA SER A 148 22.86 6.42 1.27
C SER A 148 21.70 6.05 0.35
N SER A 149 21.99 5.65 -0.89
CA SER A 149 20.93 5.18 -1.81
C SER A 149 20.16 4.01 -1.21
N GLY A 150 18.81 4.10 -1.23
CA GLY A 150 17.91 3.11 -0.63
C GLY A 150 17.79 3.18 0.88
N GLU A 151 18.23 4.27 1.49
CA GLU A 151 18.03 4.60 2.90
C GLU A 151 17.00 5.73 3.03
N TYR A 152 16.22 5.67 4.12
CA TYR A 152 15.13 6.58 4.39
C TYR A 152 15.16 7.00 5.86
N PHE A 153 14.90 8.26 6.10
CA PHE A 153 14.65 8.76 7.44
C PHE A 153 13.15 8.94 7.61
N VAL A 154 12.59 8.29 8.61
CA VAL A 154 11.13 8.28 8.83
C VAL A 154 10.79 8.82 10.20
N LEU A 155 9.70 9.58 10.27
CA LEU A 155 9.16 10.13 11.51
C LEU A 155 7.69 9.74 11.68
N GLY A 156 7.24 9.68 12.93
CA GLY A 156 5.82 9.68 13.23
C GLY A 156 5.23 11.07 13.06
N ASP A 157 3.97 11.17 12.70
CA ASP A 157 3.27 12.45 12.59
C ASP A 157 3.07 13.06 13.98
N ASN A 158 2.84 12.23 15.00
CA ASN A 158 2.91 12.65 16.40
C ASN A 158 4.38 12.62 16.87
N ARG A 159 5.09 13.73 16.65
CA ARG A 159 6.54 13.86 16.84
C ARG A 159 7.02 13.46 18.23
N ASN A 160 6.27 13.77 19.27
CA ASN A 160 6.67 13.55 20.68
C ASN A 160 6.13 12.23 21.26
N SER A 161 5.29 11.50 20.52
CA SER A 161 4.78 10.17 20.89
C SER A 161 5.13 9.11 19.85
N SER A 162 6.34 9.15 19.28
CA SER A 162 6.76 8.27 18.22
C SER A 162 8.12 7.65 18.47
N GLU A 163 8.20 6.33 18.39
CA GLU A 163 9.46 5.63 18.18
C GLU A 163 9.70 5.51 16.68
N ASP A 164 10.73 6.20 16.16
CA ASP A 164 11.02 6.35 14.74
C ASP A 164 12.53 6.44 14.47
N SER A 165 12.95 6.96 13.33
CA SER A 165 14.37 7.00 12.95
C SER A 165 15.27 7.79 13.89
N ARG A 166 14.72 8.59 14.79
CA ARG A 166 15.48 9.28 15.85
C ARG A 166 16.00 8.29 16.89
N SER A 167 15.22 7.25 17.17
CA SER A 167 15.62 6.19 18.10
C SER A 167 16.69 5.29 17.48
N ALA A 168 17.74 5.00 18.24
CA ALA A 168 18.78 4.06 17.82
C ALA A 168 18.25 2.62 17.59
N ASN A 169 17.10 2.27 18.18
CA ASN A 169 16.46 0.96 17.98
C ASN A 169 15.91 0.78 16.57
N ILE A 170 15.44 1.86 15.93
CA ILE A 170 14.91 1.87 14.57
C ILE A 170 16.00 2.37 13.62
N GLY A 171 16.55 3.56 13.87
CA GLY A 171 17.56 4.20 13.06
C GLY A 171 17.11 4.43 11.60
N ILE A 172 18.07 4.35 10.70
CA ILE A 172 17.83 4.53 9.27
C ILE A 172 17.11 3.31 8.70
N VAL A 173 15.96 3.53 8.04
CA VAL A 173 15.18 2.48 7.40
C VAL A 173 15.75 2.21 6.01
N LYS A 174 16.00 0.94 5.70
CA LYS A 174 16.51 0.49 4.39
C LYS A 174 15.38 -0.07 3.54
N THR A 175 15.54 0.00 2.22
CA THR A 175 14.55 -0.50 1.25
C THR A 175 14.11 -1.94 1.54
N ASN A 176 15.02 -2.82 1.99
CA ASN A 176 14.70 -4.22 2.30
C ASN A 176 13.88 -4.42 3.58
N MET A 177 13.77 -3.40 4.44
CA MET A 177 12.92 -3.41 5.64
C MET A 177 11.48 -3.01 5.31
N ILE A 178 11.28 -2.31 4.18
CA ILE A 178 9.99 -1.74 3.80
C ILE A 178 9.12 -2.82 3.15
N ILE A 179 7.88 -2.93 3.60
CA ILE A 179 6.87 -3.85 3.07
C ILE A 179 6.10 -3.23 1.93
N GLY A 180 5.78 -1.93 2.05
CA GLY A 180 5.10 -1.18 1.02
C GLY A 180 4.67 0.22 1.46
N LYS A 181 4.08 0.97 0.52
CA LYS A 181 3.49 2.29 0.73
C LYS A 181 2.03 2.12 1.17
N ILE A 182 1.60 2.91 2.13
CA ILE A 182 0.20 2.97 2.54
C ILE A 182 -0.53 3.92 1.61
N TRP A 183 -1.63 3.46 1.03
CA TRP A 183 -2.39 4.24 0.05
C TRP A 183 -3.84 4.52 0.47
N PHE A 184 -4.37 3.73 1.40
CA PHE A 184 -5.75 3.86 1.86
C PHE A 184 -5.88 3.51 3.34
N LYS A 185 -6.68 4.26 4.08
CA LYS A 185 -7.07 3.97 5.46
C LYS A 185 -8.53 3.51 5.52
N LEU A 186 -8.77 2.41 6.20
CA LEU A 186 -10.13 1.94 6.45
C LEU A 186 -10.75 2.76 7.59
N GLY A 187 -12.05 3.06 7.46
CA GLY A 187 -12.78 3.71 8.54
C GLY A 187 -12.89 2.81 9.78
N ASN A 188 -12.84 3.42 10.95
CA ASN A 188 -13.13 2.80 12.23
C ASN A 188 -14.15 3.66 13.01
N SER A 189 -14.42 3.31 14.28
CA SER A 189 -15.36 4.07 15.13
C SER A 189 -14.92 5.51 15.41
N GLU A 190 -13.63 5.83 15.26
CA GLU A 190 -13.03 7.12 15.65
C GLU A 190 -12.60 7.95 14.45
N SER A 191 -12.41 7.34 13.28
CA SER A 191 -11.93 8.04 12.08
C SER A 191 -12.56 7.55 10.80
N ASN A 192 -12.75 8.47 9.86
CA ASN A 192 -13.24 8.15 8.53
C ASN A 192 -12.18 7.40 7.71
N GLY A 193 -12.65 6.49 6.85
CA GLY A 193 -11.81 5.88 5.82
C GLY A 193 -11.60 6.82 4.64
N GLY A 194 -10.53 6.56 3.87
CA GLY A 194 -10.25 7.33 2.66
C GLY A 194 -8.84 7.11 2.13
N PRO A 195 -8.54 7.64 0.93
CA PRO A 195 -7.18 7.65 0.42
C PRO A 195 -6.29 8.51 1.31
N ILE A 196 -5.02 8.15 1.40
CA ILE A 196 -4.01 8.99 2.02
C ILE A 196 -3.50 9.90 0.92
N LEU A 197 -3.79 11.18 1.07
CA LEU A 197 -3.30 12.24 0.18
C LEU A 197 -1.93 12.69 0.67
N GLU A 198 -1.05 12.94 -0.26
CA GLU A 198 0.30 13.51 -0.04
C GLU A 198 0.22 14.98 0.26
#